data_bfea256ee3528ae5825def3f2d47d5da
#
_entry.id   bfea256ee3528ae5825def3f2d47d5da
#
_cell.length_a   1.000
_cell.length_b   1.000
_cell.length_c   1.000
_cell.angle_alpha   90.00
_cell.angle_beta   90.00
_cell.angle_gamma   90.00
#
_symmetry.space_group_name_H-M   'P 1'
#
loop_
_entity.id
_entity.type
_entity.pdbx_description
1 polymer ?
#
loop_
_entity_poly.entity_id
_entity_poly.type
_entity_poly.pdbx_seq_one_letter_code
_entity_poly.pdbx_strand_id
1 'polypeptide(L)'
;MAAKDDYILEQLVELGYLTTEQAQAAQAEADAAGRGAVDLLLEKKLVDATAVTTAKAAHFGVEVVSLSETRLEDDVISAIPRHIAKRYRVVPVYRHGNALGVAISDPSDLDTIDTLHHLLKAELELKVASEAEIDAALNKYYGAAEDSVSQMIQDITEGEVELQTLGTVAAVDDGSTVDADAPIIKLVNTLIVEAFRSRASDIHLEPLAKTFRVRYRIDGVLHEMKSPPKRLQASIISRLKIQSNMSIAEKRIPQDGRIQTQVGGKSIDLRVSCLPTNHGESIVMRILDKEGLRLGLPELGFFTDDQQTFERLIGLPDGILLVTGPTGSGKTTTLYSCLHFINRPDRKIITVEDPVEYLLAGINQVQVSEAVGLTFSAALRSILRQAPNVIMLGEIRDLETASIAINASLTGHLVFSTLHTNDAPSAVTRLIDIGVKPFLVASSTRALMAQRLVRKVCKKCAAPTVPSEAELRALNIDPNNLNGATFLKGKGCNDCGKTGHRGRFGIFEIFVIDDEARKLIYDRVPSSVLRTRAREMGMRTLREDGARKVLGGLTTAEEVIRATVGDVD
;
A
#
# COMPACT_ATOMS: atom_id res chain seq x y z
N MET A 1 -19.24 -15.44 -41.07
CA MET A 1 -18.37 -14.28 -41.28
C MET A 1 -18.33 -13.81 -42.72
N ALA A 2 -18.45 -14.66 -43.72
CA ALA A 2 -18.40 -14.26 -45.13
C ALA A 2 -19.47 -13.22 -45.58
N ALA A 3 -20.66 -13.21 -45.02
CA ALA A 3 -21.75 -12.30 -45.45
C ALA A 3 -21.60 -10.83 -44.99
N LYS A 4 -20.66 -10.53 -44.12
CA LYS A 4 -20.43 -9.15 -43.60
C LYS A 4 -19.50 -8.31 -44.46
N ASP A 5 -18.68 -8.90 -45.31
CA ASP A 5 -17.65 -8.20 -46.09
C ASP A 5 -18.09 -7.84 -47.50
N ASP A 6 -19.14 -8.52 -48.02
CA ASP A 6 -19.57 -8.38 -49.43
C ASP A 6 -19.97 -6.94 -49.78
N TYR A 7 -20.74 -6.26 -48.93
CA TYR A 7 -21.16 -4.88 -49.19
C TYR A 7 -19.99 -3.88 -49.13
N ILE A 8 -18.96 -4.17 -48.30
CA ILE A 8 -17.77 -3.31 -48.19
C ILE A 8 -16.95 -3.42 -49.50
N LEU A 9 -16.81 -4.63 -50.02
CA LEU A 9 -16.11 -4.85 -51.30
C LEU A 9 -16.78 -4.14 -52.45
N GLU A 10 -18.14 -4.22 -52.55
CA GLU A 10 -18.91 -3.50 -53.57
C GLU A 10 -18.70 -1.98 -53.46
N GLN A 11 -18.77 -1.42 -52.25
CA GLN A 11 -18.58 0.01 -52.04
C GLN A 11 -17.15 0.47 -52.33
N LEU A 12 -16.14 -0.37 -52.01
CA LEU A 12 -14.75 -0.05 -52.34
C LEU A 12 -14.50 -0.02 -53.86
N VAL A 13 -15.23 -0.86 -54.63
CA VAL A 13 -15.18 -0.84 -56.10
C VAL A 13 -15.89 0.38 -56.64
N GLU A 14 -17.12 0.72 -56.15
CA GLU A 14 -17.87 1.89 -56.56
C GLU A 14 -17.13 3.21 -56.29
N LEU A 15 -16.46 3.30 -55.17
CA LEU A 15 -15.66 4.48 -54.78
C LEU A 15 -14.29 4.51 -55.49
N GLY A 16 -13.95 3.48 -56.28
CA GLY A 16 -12.70 3.46 -57.07
C GLY A 16 -11.42 3.13 -56.30
N TYR A 17 -11.57 2.60 -55.10
CA TYR A 17 -10.41 2.15 -54.28
C TYR A 17 -9.89 0.77 -54.71
N LEU A 18 -10.74 -0.05 -55.33
CA LEU A 18 -10.42 -1.38 -55.85
C LEU A 18 -10.94 -1.57 -57.25
N THR A 19 -10.27 -2.41 -58.04
CA THR A 19 -10.85 -2.93 -59.26
C THR A 19 -11.73 -4.14 -58.98
N THR A 20 -12.70 -4.44 -59.86
CA THR A 20 -13.59 -5.61 -59.74
C THR A 20 -12.80 -6.92 -59.68
N GLU A 21 -11.69 -7.01 -60.45
CA GLU A 21 -10.78 -8.18 -60.44
C GLU A 21 -10.07 -8.37 -59.10
N GLN A 22 -9.61 -7.26 -58.48
CA GLN A 22 -8.97 -7.29 -57.16
C GLN A 22 -9.94 -7.70 -56.05
N ALA A 23 -11.18 -7.20 -56.08
CA ALA A 23 -12.21 -7.55 -55.12
C ALA A 23 -12.56 -9.05 -55.20
N GLN A 24 -12.76 -9.59 -56.42
CA GLN A 24 -13.03 -11.02 -56.65
C GLN A 24 -11.87 -11.91 -56.22
N ALA A 25 -10.63 -11.51 -56.49
CA ALA A 25 -9.45 -12.24 -56.05
C ALA A 25 -9.31 -12.27 -54.55
N ALA A 26 -9.55 -11.14 -53.88
CA ALA A 26 -9.54 -11.04 -52.40
C ALA A 26 -10.63 -11.92 -51.77
N GLN A 27 -11.84 -11.94 -52.35
CA GLN A 27 -12.94 -12.77 -51.87
C GLN A 27 -12.62 -14.28 -52.01
N ALA A 28 -12.09 -14.70 -53.17
CA ALA A 28 -11.72 -16.11 -53.39
C ALA A 28 -10.61 -16.58 -52.44
N GLU A 29 -9.62 -15.71 -52.16
CA GLU A 29 -8.54 -16.03 -51.23
C GLU A 29 -9.02 -16.04 -49.77
N ALA A 30 -9.94 -15.15 -49.39
CA ALA A 30 -10.57 -15.10 -48.07
C ALA A 30 -11.38 -16.37 -47.79
N ASP A 31 -12.16 -16.82 -48.76
CA ASP A 31 -12.93 -18.05 -48.66
C ASP A 31 -12.03 -19.28 -48.53
N ALA A 32 -10.92 -19.32 -49.27
CA ALA A 32 -9.92 -20.40 -49.16
C ALA A 32 -9.19 -20.41 -47.83
N ALA A 33 -8.93 -19.24 -47.22
CA ALA A 33 -8.24 -19.07 -45.98
C ALA A 33 -9.13 -19.07 -44.73
N GLY A 34 -10.45 -19.01 -44.88
CA GLY A 34 -11.43 -18.90 -43.80
C GLY A 34 -11.32 -17.58 -43.01
N ARG A 35 -10.89 -16.49 -43.67
CA ARG A 35 -10.66 -15.16 -43.09
C ARG A 35 -11.52 -14.08 -43.76
N GLY A 36 -11.64 -12.90 -43.15
CA GLY A 36 -12.34 -11.77 -43.77
C GLY A 36 -11.59 -11.21 -44.97
N ALA A 37 -12.32 -10.90 -46.06
CA ALA A 37 -11.73 -10.35 -47.29
C ALA A 37 -11.16 -8.93 -47.04
N VAL A 38 -11.80 -8.14 -46.22
CA VAL A 38 -11.33 -6.79 -45.83
C VAL A 38 -10.03 -6.85 -45.05
N ASP A 39 -9.88 -7.82 -44.14
CA ASP A 39 -8.64 -8.03 -43.37
C ASP A 39 -7.44 -8.36 -44.27
N LEU A 40 -7.67 -9.22 -45.30
CA LEU A 40 -6.64 -9.56 -46.26
C LEU A 40 -6.22 -8.37 -47.12
N LEU A 41 -7.17 -7.53 -47.52
CA LEU A 41 -6.88 -6.31 -48.27
C LEU A 41 -6.05 -5.31 -47.47
N LEU A 42 -6.33 -5.17 -46.17
CA LEU A 42 -5.56 -4.33 -45.25
C LEU A 42 -4.14 -4.89 -45.01
N GLU A 43 -4.02 -6.20 -44.80
CA GLU A 43 -2.70 -6.86 -44.66
C GLU A 43 -1.81 -6.69 -45.90
N LYS A 44 -2.40 -6.82 -47.09
CA LYS A 44 -1.70 -6.64 -48.36
C LYS A 44 -1.48 -5.18 -48.74
N LYS A 45 -1.99 -4.23 -47.93
CA LYS A 45 -1.89 -2.78 -48.18
C LYS A 45 -2.47 -2.36 -49.54
N LEU A 46 -3.49 -3.09 -50.04
CA LEU A 46 -4.22 -2.76 -51.26
C LEU A 46 -5.25 -1.69 -50.99
N VAL A 47 -5.73 -1.61 -49.75
CA VAL A 47 -6.68 -0.59 -49.26
C VAL A 47 -6.17 -0.11 -47.90
N ASP A 48 -6.39 1.15 -47.59
CA ASP A 48 -6.07 1.69 -46.25
C ASP A 48 -7.34 1.69 -45.34
N ALA A 49 -7.14 1.85 -44.06
CA ALA A 49 -8.24 1.87 -43.09
C ALA A 49 -9.22 3.01 -43.30
N THR A 50 -8.79 4.12 -43.86
CA THR A 50 -9.63 5.27 -44.22
C THR A 50 -10.57 4.96 -45.35
N ALA A 51 -10.13 4.25 -46.38
CA ALA A 51 -10.99 3.82 -47.50
C ALA A 51 -12.06 2.84 -47.02
N VAL A 52 -11.73 1.88 -46.13
CA VAL A 52 -12.70 0.97 -45.51
C VAL A 52 -13.75 1.72 -44.70
N THR A 53 -13.29 2.72 -43.89
CA THR A 53 -14.18 3.57 -43.08
C THR A 53 -15.12 4.39 -43.98
N THR A 54 -14.61 4.93 -45.10
CA THR A 54 -15.41 5.68 -46.09
C THR A 54 -16.41 4.78 -46.80
N ALA A 55 -16.05 3.56 -47.15
CA ALA A 55 -16.96 2.58 -47.78
C ALA A 55 -18.12 2.20 -46.82
N LYS A 56 -17.82 1.92 -45.57
CA LYS A 56 -18.83 1.69 -44.53
C LYS A 56 -19.79 2.88 -44.39
N ALA A 57 -19.23 4.09 -44.26
CA ALA A 57 -20.02 5.30 -44.13
C ALA A 57 -20.95 5.57 -45.33
N ALA A 58 -20.44 5.37 -46.56
CA ALA A 58 -21.20 5.55 -47.78
C ALA A 58 -22.40 4.57 -47.88
N HIS A 59 -22.19 3.30 -47.49
CA HIS A 59 -23.24 2.28 -47.53
C HIS A 59 -24.40 2.60 -46.58
N PHE A 60 -24.11 3.08 -45.37
CA PHE A 60 -25.13 3.39 -44.36
C PHE A 60 -25.60 4.85 -44.38
N GLY A 61 -25.11 5.67 -45.31
CA GLY A 61 -25.49 7.08 -45.43
C GLY A 61 -25.09 7.94 -44.21
N VAL A 62 -24.05 7.56 -43.50
CA VAL A 62 -23.50 8.28 -42.31
C VAL A 62 -22.21 9.01 -42.67
N GLU A 63 -21.91 10.07 -41.93
CA GLU A 63 -20.70 10.85 -42.19
C GLU A 63 -19.47 10.24 -41.47
N VAL A 64 -18.31 10.34 -42.14
CA VAL A 64 -17.01 10.00 -41.51
C VAL A 64 -16.55 11.15 -40.64
N VAL A 65 -16.03 10.83 -39.43
CA VAL A 65 -15.43 11.80 -38.53
C VAL A 65 -14.00 11.39 -38.22
N SER A 66 -13.07 12.33 -38.32
CA SER A 66 -11.69 12.14 -37.82
C SER A 66 -11.62 12.57 -36.37
N LEU A 67 -11.44 11.59 -35.45
CA LEU A 67 -11.30 11.84 -34.02
C LEU A 67 -9.91 12.40 -33.66
N SER A 68 -8.95 12.27 -34.55
CA SER A 68 -7.60 12.82 -34.38
C SER A 68 -7.58 14.36 -34.56
N GLU A 69 -8.44 14.90 -35.42
CA GLU A 69 -8.55 16.33 -35.73
C GLU A 69 -9.62 17.03 -34.89
N THR A 70 -10.57 16.28 -34.33
CA THR A 70 -11.69 16.82 -33.56
C THR A 70 -11.29 17.01 -32.10
N ARG A 71 -11.40 18.25 -31.59
CA ARG A 71 -11.24 18.52 -30.16
C ARG A 71 -12.57 18.27 -29.46
N LEU A 72 -12.62 17.25 -28.61
CA LEU A 72 -13.79 16.94 -27.81
C LEU A 72 -13.79 17.78 -26.52
N GLU A 73 -14.92 18.38 -26.20
CA GLU A 73 -15.12 19.17 -24.99
C GLU A 73 -15.50 18.26 -23.80
N ASP A 74 -15.18 18.68 -22.57
CA ASP A 74 -15.36 17.86 -21.37
C ASP A 74 -16.85 17.55 -21.08
N ASP A 75 -17.77 18.43 -21.45
CA ASP A 75 -19.21 18.25 -21.32
C ASP A 75 -19.75 17.20 -22.31
N VAL A 76 -19.18 17.16 -23.53
CA VAL A 76 -19.48 16.15 -24.55
C VAL A 76 -18.97 14.78 -24.11
N ILE A 77 -17.72 14.72 -23.62
CA ILE A 77 -17.11 13.48 -23.12
C ILE A 77 -17.92 12.90 -21.95
N SER A 78 -18.43 13.77 -21.07
CA SER A 78 -19.24 13.39 -19.91
C SER A 78 -20.64 12.88 -20.28
N ALA A 79 -21.10 13.12 -21.53
CA ALA A 79 -22.41 12.67 -21.98
C ALA A 79 -22.51 11.14 -22.12
N ILE A 80 -21.38 10.44 -22.35
CA ILE A 80 -21.32 8.97 -22.36
C ILE A 80 -20.49 8.52 -21.15
N PRO A 81 -21.07 7.75 -20.21
CA PRO A 81 -20.33 7.15 -19.13
C PRO A 81 -19.18 6.28 -19.63
N ARG A 82 -18.01 6.36 -18.96
CA ARG A 82 -16.80 5.65 -19.37
C ARG A 82 -16.98 4.15 -19.63
N HIS A 83 -17.76 3.47 -18.77
CA HIS A 83 -18.02 2.04 -18.92
C HIS A 83 -18.82 1.71 -20.19
N ILE A 84 -19.76 2.59 -20.58
CA ILE A 84 -20.52 2.48 -21.84
C ILE A 84 -19.59 2.75 -23.02
N ALA A 85 -18.82 3.84 -22.98
CA ALA A 85 -17.87 4.19 -24.03
C ALA A 85 -16.87 3.05 -24.33
N LYS A 86 -16.28 2.44 -23.26
CA LYS A 86 -15.32 1.33 -23.40
C LYS A 86 -16.00 0.01 -23.79
N ARG A 87 -17.16 -0.32 -23.23
CA ARG A 87 -17.86 -1.58 -23.49
C ARG A 87 -18.34 -1.68 -24.93
N TYR A 88 -18.92 -0.59 -25.44
CA TYR A 88 -19.50 -0.54 -26.77
C TYR A 88 -18.55 0.11 -27.80
N ARG A 89 -17.32 0.46 -27.40
CA ARG A 89 -16.29 1.08 -28.26
C ARG A 89 -16.82 2.28 -29.01
N VAL A 90 -17.44 3.24 -28.29
CA VAL A 90 -18.06 4.45 -28.84
C VAL A 90 -17.50 5.72 -28.22
N VAL A 91 -17.42 6.79 -29.00
CA VAL A 91 -16.89 8.08 -28.57
C VAL A 91 -17.90 9.19 -28.93
N PRO A 92 -18.33 10.03 -27.97
CA PRO A 92 -19.18 11.17 -28.29
C PRO A 92 -18.38 12.22 -29.03
N VAL A 93 -18.99 12.81 -30.04
CA VAL A 93 -18.34 13.79 -30.92
C VAL A 93 -18.87 15.20 -30.64
N TYR A 94 -20.18 15.35 -30.49
CA TYR A 94 -20.84 16.60 -30.17
C TYR A 94 -22.17 16.36 -29.48
N ARG A 95 -22.70 17.43 -28.85
CA ARG A 95 -24.03 17.41 -28.24
C ARG A 95 -24.81 18.64 -28.63
N HIS A 96 -26.00 18.45 -29.22
CA HIS A 96 -26.91 19.53 -29.55
C HIS A 96 -28.27 19.30 -28.91
N GLY A 97 -28.56 19.94 -27.79
CA GLY A 97 -29.81 19.73 -27.06
C GLY A 97 -29.95 18.27 -26.58
N ASN A 98 -30.92 17.54 -27.16
CA ASN A 98 -31.15 16.13 -26.85
C ASN A 98 -30.46 15.17 -27.82
N ALA A 99 -29.90 15.69 -28.94
CA ALA A 99 -29.15 14.90 -29.90
C ALA A 99 -27.68 14.78 -29.51
N LEU A 100 -27.15 13.55 -29.56
CA LEU A 100 -25.78 13.21 -29.26
C LEU A 100 -25.11 12.56 -30.47
N GLY A 101 -24.12 13.22 -31.05
CA GLY A 101 -23.29 12.67 -32.11
C GLY A 101 -22.32 11.64 -31.53
N VAL A 102 -22.37 10.39 -32.03
CA VAL A 102 -21.57 9.27 -31.52
C VAL A 102 -20.79 8.61 -32.65
N ALA A 103 -19.47 8.53 -32.50
CA ALA A 103 -18.57 7.82 -33.41
C ALA A 103 -18.50 6.34 -33.05
N ILE A 104 -18.76 5.47 -34.05
CA ILE A 104 -18.67 4.00 -33.97
C ILE A 104 -17.82 3.45 -35.13
N SER A 105 -17.29 2.23 -35.00
CA SER A 105 -16.47 1.61 -36.05
C SER A 105 -17.26 0.78 -37.03
N ASP A 106 -18.43 0.30 -36.61
CA ASP A 106 -19.31 -0.53 -37.44
C ASP A 106 -20.78 -0.12 -37.30
N PRO A 107 -21.32 0.64 -38.23
CA PRO A 107 -22.73 1.06 -38.22
C PRO A 107 -23.72 -0.08 -38.52
N SER A 108 -23.25 -1.28 -38.84
CA SER A 108 -24.12 -2.46 -39.02
C SER A 108 -24.51 -3.15 -37.71
N ASP A 109 -23.86 -2.79 -36.58
CA ASP A 109 -24.13 -3.34 -35.25
C ASP A 109 -25.37 -2.66 -34.63
N LEU A 110 -26.56 -3.07 -35.12
CA LEU A 110 -27.84 -2.53 -34.67
C LEU A 110 -28.09 -2.82 -33.18
N ASP A 111 -27.63 -3.95 -32.66
CA ASP A 111 -27.81 -4.34 -31.26
C ASP A 111 -27.07 -3.35 -30.31
N THR A 112 -25.87 -2.95 -30.68
CA THR A 112 -25.11 -1.92 -29.96
C THR A 112 -25.81 -0.56 -30.04
N ILE A 113 -26.32 -0.17 -31.22
CA ILE A 113 -26.98 1.11 -31.44
C ILE A 113 -28.28 1.19 -30.61
N ASP A 114 -29.12 0.16 -30.63
CA ASP A 114 -30.36 0.11 -29.86
C ASP A 114 -30.09 0.11 -28.36
N THR A 115 -29.08 -0.63 -27.92
CA THR A 115 -28.67 -0.63 -26.51
C THR A 115 -28.20 0.76 -26.06
N LEU A 116 -27.39 1.45 -26.87
CA LEU A 116 -26.94 2.80 -26.58
C LEU A 116 -28.10 3.80 -26.52
N HIS A 117 -29.08 3.69 -27.42
CA HIS A 117 -30.26 4.53 -27.40
C HIS A 117 -31.05 4.39 -26.09
N HIS A 118 -31.22 3.15 -25.62
CA HIS A 118 -31.90 2.87 -24.36
C HIS A 118 -31.13 3.35 -23.13
N LEU A 119 -29.80 3.16 -23.12
CA LEU A 119 -28.94 3.53 -21.98
C LEU A 119 -28.75 5.04 -21.84
N LEU A 120 -28.56 5.75 -22.97
CA LEU A 120 -28.24 7.19 -22.95
C LEU A 120 -29.50 8.07 -22.96
N LYS A 121 -30.66 7.50 -23.29
CA LYS A 121 -31.96 8.24 -23.39
C LYS A 121 -31.84 9.54 -24.19
N ALA A 122 -31.02 9.53 -25.25
CA ALA A 122 -30.76 10.63 -26.16
C ALA A 122 -31.02 10.21 -27.60
N GLU A 123 -31.28 11.15 -28.47
CA GLU A 123 -31.32 10.91 -29.91
C GLU A 123 -29.88 10.75 -30.40
N LEU A 124 -29.53 9.59 -30.96
CA LEU A 124 -28.16 9.32 -31.41
C LEU A 124 -28.02 9.66 -32.90
N GLU A 125 -27.06 10.52 -33.18
CA GLU A 125 -26.59 10.78 -34.54
C GLU A 125 -25.27 10.03 -34.76
N LEU A 126 -25.33 9.00 -35.62
CA LEU A 126 -24.21 8.12 -35.88
C LEU A 126 -23.17 8.79 -36.77
N LYS A 127 -21.90 8.62 -36.41
CA LYS A 127 -20.74 8.95 -37.25
C LYS A 127 -19.84 7.72 -37.29
N VAL A 128 -19.06 7.58 -38.36
CA VAL A 128 -18.13 6.45 -38.51
C VAL A 128 -16.71 6.96 -38.37
N ALA A 129 -15.93 6.26 -37.55
CA ALA A 129 -14.48 6.49 -37.41
C ALA A 129 -13.72 5.18 -37.51
N SER A 130 -12.44 5.23 -37.82
CA SER A 130 -11.61 4.02 -37.85
C SER A 130 -11.46 3.42 -36.46
N GLU A 131 -11.31 2.09 -36.36
CA GLU A 131 -11.10 1.41 -35.07
C GLU A 131 -9.90 1.96 -34.32
N ALA A 132 -8.80 2.25 -35.04
CA ALA A 132 -7.60 2.81 -34.46
C ALA A 132 -7.82 4.21 -33.86
N GLU A 133 -8.62 5.07 -34.51
CA GLU A 133 -8.95 6.39 -33.97
C GLU A 133 -9.90 6.30 -32.78
N ILE A 134 -10.86 5.38 -32.78
CA ILE A 134 -11.73 5.11 -31.63
C ILE A 134 -10.91 4.65 -30.44
N ASP A 135 -10.00 3.68 -30.63
CA ASP A 135 -9.14 3.19 -29.56
C ASP A 135 -8.19 4.28 -29.03
N ALA A 136 -7.62 5.09 -29.91
CA ALA A 136 -6.80 6.24 -29.53
C ALA A 136 -7.61 7.28 -28.74
N ALA A 137 -8.83 7.59 -29.16
CA ALA A 137 -9.73 8.51 -28.46
C ALA A 137 -10.21 7.95 -27.12
N LEU A 138 -10.59 6.66 -27.07
CA LEU A 138 -10.94 5.97 -25.82
C LEU A 138 -9.77 5.99 -24.83
N ASN A 139 -8.54 5.78 -25.29
CA ASN A 139 -7.35 5.88 -24.45
C ASN A 139 -7.03 7.31 -24.02
N LYS A 140 -7.23 8.31 -24.89
CA LYS A 140 -6.94 9.71 -24.60
C LYS A 140 -7.98 10.34 -23.67
N TYR A 141 -9.27 10.13 -23.89
CA TYR A 141 -10.35 10.82 -23.19
C TYR A 141 -10.96 9.96 -22.07
N TYR A 142 -10.98 8.64 -22.24
CA TYR A 142 -11.46 7.69 -21.24
C TYR A 142 -10.34 6.75 -20.77
N GLY A 143 -9.09 6.96 -21.24
CA GLY A 143 -7.91 6.18 -20.90
C GLY A 143 -7.44 6.44 -19.48
N ALA A 144 -6.62 5.51 -18.99
CA ALA A 144 -5.76 5.50 -17.83
C ALA A 144 -6.04 6.46 -16.65
N ALA A 145 -7.29 6.71 -16.26
CA ALA A 145 -7.58 6.69 -14.86
C ALA A 145 -7.55 5.19 -14.51
N GLU A 146 -6.47 4.78 -13.85
CA GLU A 146 -6.33 3.46 -13.28
C GLU A 146 -7.66 3.02 -12.68
N ASP A 147 -8.09 1.78 -12.94
CA ASP A 147 -9.30 1.22 -12.38
C ASP A 147 -9.31 1.49 -10.88
N SER A 148 -9.88 2.60 -10.45
CA SER A 148 -9.99 2.91 -9.03
C SER A 148 -11.08 2.03 -8.44
N VAL A 149 -10.90 1.59 -7.20
CA VAL A 149 -11.95 0.86 -6.47
C VAL A 149 -13.28 1.59 -6.54
N SER A 150 -13.25 2.92 -6.51
CA SER A 150 -14.43 3.78 -6.66
C SER A 150 -15.18 3.57 -7.96
N GLN A 151 -14.45 3.43 -9.07
CA GLN A 151 -15.03 3.22 -10.40
C GLN A 151 -15.63 1.83 -10.53
N MET A 152 -14.89 0.81 -10.09
CA MET A 152 -15.38 -0.57 -10.12
C MET A 152 -16.61 -0.78 -9.25
N ILE A 153 -16.66 -0.14 -8.07
CA ILE A 153 -17.85 -0.18 -7.21
C ILE A 153 -19.04 0.46 -7.94
N GLN A 154 -18.82 1.55 -8.65
CA GLN A 154 -19.84 2.24 -9.42
C GLN A 154 -20.32 1.37 -10.59
N ASP A 155 -19.41 0.78 -11.35
CA ASP A 155 -19.72 -0.14 -12.46
C ASP A 155 -20.51 -1.38 -11.99
N ILE A 156 -20.19 -1.94 -10.82
CA ILE A 156 -20.93 -3.06 -10.21
C ILE A 156 -22.30 -2.60 -9.65
N THR A 157 -22.43 -1.33 -9.26
CA THR A 157 -23.66 -0.81 -8.66
C THR A 157 -24.64 -0.29 -9.71
N GLU A 158 -24.15 0.35 -10.77
CA GLU A 158 -24.94 0.93 -11.86
C GLU A 158 -25.11 -0.02 -13.04
N GLY A 159 -24.19 -0.96 -13.23
CA GLY A 159 -24.38 -2.07 -14.15
C GLY A 159 -25.28 -3.10 -13.49
N GLU A 160 -26.49 -3.30 -14.03
CA GLU A 160 -27.26 -4.52 -13.85
C GLU A 160 -26.49 -5.71 -14.46
N VAL A 161 -25.34 -6.03 -13.90
CA VAL A 161 -24.77 -7.37 -14.06
C VAL A 161 -25.71 -8.26 -13.25
N GLU A 162 -26.50 -9.09 -13.92
CA GLU A 162 -27.40 -10.08 -13.35
C GLU A 162 -26.66 -10.92 -12.29
N LEU A 163 -26.60 -10.40 -11.08
CA LEU A 163 -26.20 -11.13 -9.87
C LEU A 163 -27.38 -11.96 -9.33
N GLN A 164 -28.34 -12.34 -10.18
CA GLN A 164 -29.51 -13.13 -9.80
C GLN A 164 -29.23 -14.60 -9.53
N THR A 165 -27.99 -15.10 -9.70
CA THR A 165 -27.68 -16.53 -9.57
C THR A 165 -26.79 -16.91 -8.39
N LEU A 166 -26.57 -16.05 -7.40
CA LEU A 166 -25.79 -16.41 -6.19
C LEU A 166 -26.63 -16.76 -4.96
N GLY A 167 -27.87 -17.19 -5.16
CA GLY A 167 -28.83 -17.50 -4.09
C GLY A 167 -29.07 -18.99 -3.80
N THR A 168 -28.51 -19.94 -4.55
CA THR A 168 -28.67 -21.37 -4.24
C THR A 168 -27.44 -22.17 -4.68
N VAL A 169 -26.60 -22.52 -3.73
CA VAL A 169 -25.58 -23.56 -3.91
C VAL A 169 -26.29 -24.91 -3.87
N ALA A 170 -26.74 -25.38 -5.02
CA ALA A 170 -26.99 -26.80 -5.23
C ALA A 170 -25.93 -27.28 -6.23
N ALA A 171 -25.18 -28.27 -5.82
CA ALA A 171 -24.14 -28.90 -6.59
C ALA A 171 -24.67 -29.39 -7.94
N VAL A 172 -24.08 -28.92 -9.04
CA VAL A 172 -23.99 -29.70 -10.29
C VAL A 172 -22.62 -29.41 -10.91
N ASP A 173 -21.89 -30.48 -11.09
CA ASP A 173 -20.61 -30.63 -11.75
C ASP A 173 -20.80 -30.39 -13.26
N ASP A 174 -20.29 -29.29 -13.79
CA ASP A 174 -19.91 -29.18 -15.22
C ASP A 174 -19.00 -27.95 -15.43
N GLY A 175 -17.94 -28.14 -16.19
CA GLY A 175 -16.73 -27.35 -16.33
C GLY A 175 -16.81 -25.92 -16.93
N SER A 176 -17.81 -25.10 -16.57
CA SER A 176 -18.01 -23.74 -17.13
C SER A 176 -18.19 -22.60 -16.10
N THR A 177 -17.60 -22.70 -14.89
CA THR A 177 -17.79 -21.72 -13.80
C THR A 177 -16.76 -20.57 -13.79
N VAL A 178 -16.12 -20.23 -14.89
CA VAL A 178 -14.98 -19.29 -14.92
C VAL A 178 -15.38 -17.81 -14.98
N ASP A 179 -16.60 -17.45 -15.38
CA ASP A 179 -16.95 -16.04 -15.67
C ASP A 179 -17.70 -15.27 -14.56
N ALA A 180 -18.39 -15.93 -13.66
CA ALA A 180 -19.21 -15.24 -12.65
C ALA A 180 -18.40 -14.56 -11.53
N ASP A 181 -17.22 -15.08 -11.19
CA ASP A 181 -16.35 -14.55 -10.12
C ASP A 181 -15.35 -13.49 -10.60
N ALA A 182 -15.20 -13.28 -11.91
CA ALA A 182 -14.23 -12.36 -12.48
C ALA A 182 -14.34 -10.91 -11.94
N PRO A 183 -15.54 -10.32 -11.75
CA PRO A 183 -15.67 -8.98 -11.18
C PRO A 183 -15.22 -8.89 -9.72
N ILE A 184 -15.48 -9.90 -8.89
CA ILE A 184 -15.08 -9.95 -7.48
C ILE A 184 -13.55 -10.12 -7.35
N ILE A 185 -12.99 -10.99 -8.19
CA ILE A 185 -11.53 -11.19 -8.25
C ILE A 185 -10.83 -9.87 -8.62
N LYS A 186 -11.34 -9.19 -9.64
CA LYS A 186 -10.80 -7.89 -10.07
C LYS A 186 -10.94 -6.84 -8.97
N LEU A 187 -12.08 -6.75 -8.29
CA LEU A 187 -12.31 -5.81 -7.19
C LEU A 187 -11.33 -6.05 -6.03
N VAL A 188 -11.16 -7.30 -5.59
CA VAL A 188 -10.23 -7.65 -4.50
C VAL A 188 -8.78 -7.29 -4.89
N ASN A 189 -8.37 -7.61 -6.11
CA ASN A 189 -7.03 -7.27 -6.58
C ASN A 189 -6.83 -5.75 -6.66
N THR A 190 -7.84 -5.01 -7.13
CA THR A 190 -7.78 -3.54 -7.20
C THR A 190 -7.70 -2.91 -5.82
N LEU A 191 -8.43 -3.42 -4.81
CA LEU A 191 -8.31 -2.98 -3.41
C LEU A 191 -6.87 -3.14 -2.88
N ILE A 192 -6.23 -4.28 -3.18
CA ILE A 192 -4.84 -4.53 -2.76
C ILE A 192 -3.87 -3.60 -3.50
N VAL A 193 -4.03 -3.45 -4.82
CA VAL A 193 -3.18 -2.57 -5.64
C VAL A 193 -3.30 -1.11 -5.21
N GLU A 194 -4.52 -0.61 -4.98
CA GLU A 194 -4.76 0.76 -4.53
C GLU A 194 -4.17 1.02 -3.14
N ALA A 195 -4.34 0.07 -2.21
CA ALA A 195 -3.73 0.15 -0.88
C ALA A 195 -2.20 0.22 -0.96
N PHE A 196 -1.58 -0.64 -1.79
CA PHE A 196 -0.13 -0.63 -1.99
C PHE A 196 0.36 0.69 -2.60
N ARG A 197 -0.32 1.19 -3.64
CA ARG A 197 0.01 2.50 -4.26
C ARG A 197 -0.15 3.66 -3.29
N SER A 198 -1.16 3.60 -2.43
CA SER A 198 -1.38 4.56 -1.35
C SER A 198 -0.39 4.40 -0.19
N ARG A 199 0.51 3.40 -0.26
CA ARG A 199 1.49 3.05 0.79
C ARG A 199 0.82 2.75 2.13
N ALA A 200 -0.33 2.09 2.06
CA ALA A 200 -0.98 1.59 3.26
C ALA A 200 -0.14 0.48 3.89
N SER A 201 -0.06 0.46 5.21
CA SER A 201 0.51 -0.65 5.98
C SER A 201 -0.50 -1.77 6.19
N ASP A 202 -1.78 -1.44 6.34
CA ASP A 202 -2.84 -2.41 6.59
C ASP A 202 -4.11 -2.04 5.81
N ILE A 203 -4.84 -3.07 5.37
CA ILE A 203 -6.18 -2.99 4.76
C ILE A 203 -7.15 -3.59 5.75
N HIS A 204 -8.17 -2.85 6.14
CA HIS A 204 -9.23 -3.29 7.05
C HIS A 204 -10.54 -3.43 6.29
N LEU A 205 -11.15 -4.61 6.34
CA LEU A 205 -12.47 -4.91 5.82
C LEU A 205 -13.38 -5.24 6.99
N GLU A 206 -14.32 -4.35 7.29
CA GLU A 206 -15.08 -4.37 8.53
C GLU A 206 -16.57 -4.49 8.25
N PRO A 207 -17.18 -5.64 8.57
CA PRO A 207 -18.62 -5.83 8.48
C PRO A 207 -19.33 -5.05 9.61
N LEU A 208 -20.18 -4.12 9.25
CA LEU A 208 -21.03 -3.36 10.15
C LEU A 208 -22.51 -3.70 9.90
N ALA A 209 -23.41 -3.23 10.74
CA ALA A 209 -24.85 -3.55 10.63
C ALA A 209 -25.41 -3.20 9.23
N LYS A 210 -25.14 -2.00 8.73
CA LYS A 210 -25.69 -1.49 7.45
C LYS A 210 -24.67 -1.42 6.31
N THR A 211 -23.38 -1.41 6.58
CA THR A 211 -22.31 -1.18 5.61
C THR A 211 -21.23 -2.23 5.73
N PHE A 212 -20.46 -2.39 4.67
CA PHE A 212 -19.21 -3.15 4.66
C PHE A 212 -18.07 -2.15 4.46
N ARG A 213 -17.46 -1.70 5.57
CA ARG A 213 -16.50 -0.60 5.59
C ARG A 213 -15.11 -1.05 5.19
N VAL A 214 -14.47 -0.29 4.31
CA VAL A 214 -13.06 -0.46 3.91
C VAL A 214 -12.25 0.71 4.44
N ARG A 215 -11.13 0.42 5.12
CA ARG A 215 -10.18 1.43 5.59
C ARG A 215 -8.75 1.02 5.28
N TYR A 216 -7.95 1.99 4.86
CA TYR A 216 -6.51 1.83 4.71
C TYR A 216 -5.80 2.54 5.85
N ARG A 217 -4.78 1.88 6.43
CA ARG A 217 -3.89 2.52 7.40
C ARG A 217 -2.71 3.11 6.64
N ILE A 218 -2.69 4.42 6.48
CA ILE A 218 -1.63 5.16 5.78
C ILE A 218 -0.89 6.01 6.81
N ASP A 219 0.43 5.87 6.85
CA ASP A 219 1.29 6.58 7.81
C ASP A 219 0.79 6.46 9.28
N GLY A 220 0.23 5.30 9.65
CA GLY A 220 -0.26 4.98 11.00
C GLY A 220 -1.72 5.39 11.27
N VAL A 221 -2.37 6.16 10.39
CA VAL A 221 -3.75 6.64 10.53
C VAL A 221 -4.68 5.85 9.61
N LEU A 222 -5.88 5.51 10.11
CA LEU A 222 -6.92 4.86 9.32
C LEU A 222 -7.70 5.89 8.50
N HIS A 223 -7.76 5.66 7.20
CA HIS A 223 -8.54 6.44 6.25
C HIS A 223 -9.66 5.58 5.68
N GLU A 224 -10.89 6.09 5.71
CA GLU A 224 -12.03 5.40 5.12
C GLU A 224 -11.99 5.57 3.60
N MET A 225 -12.17 4.45 2.90
CA MET A 225 -12.19 4.37 1.45
C MET A 225 -13.63 4.19 0.97
N LYS A 226 -13.89 4.36 -0.34
CA LYS A 226 -15.19 4.04 -0.89
C LYS A 226 -15.48 2.56 -0.67
N SER A 227 -16.54 2.28 0.06
CA SER A 227 -16.89 0.94 0.51
C SER A 227 -17.78 0.21 -0.51
N PRO A 228 -17.53 -1.09 -0.77
CA PRO A 228 -18.39 -1.89 -1.63
C PRO A 228 -19.81 -2.03 -1.04
N PRO A 229 -20.83 -2.26 -1.87
CA PRO A 229 -22.15 -2.59 -1.39
C PRO A 229 -22.14 -3.79 -0.44
N LYS A 230 -22.93 -3.73 0.63
CA LYS A 230 -22.94 -4.79 1.66
C LYS A 230 -23.28 -6.18 1.09
N ARG A 231 -24.06 -6.27 0.01
CA ARG A 231 -24.38 -7.52 -0.69
C ARG A 231 -23.15 -8.28 -1.19
N LEU A 232 -22.03 -7.59 -1.46
CA LEU A 232 -20.78 -8.19 -1.92
C LEU A 232 -19.88 -8.68 -0.78
N GLN A 233 -20.22 -8.40 0.48
CA GLN A 233 -19.42 -8.74 1.66
C GLN A 233 -19.01 -10.23 1.68
N ALA A 234 -19.97 -11.13 1.54
CA ALA A 234 -19.72 -12.57 1.61
C ALA A 234 -18.78 -13.06 0.51
N SER A 235 -18.97 -12.58 -0.73
CA SER A 235 -18.15 -12.95 -1.88
C SER A 235 -16.71 -12.42 -1.75
N ILE A 236 -16.55 -11.18 -1.31
CA ILE A 236 -15.21 -10.57 -1.08
C ILE A 236 -14.46 -11.34 0.01
N ILE A 237 -15.12 -11.63 1.14
CA ILE A 237 -14.52 -12.39 2.25
C ILE A 237 -14.13 -13.80 1.80
N SER A 238 -15.03 -14.53 1.13
CA SER A 238 -14.75 -15.86 0.60
C SER A 238 -13.57 -15.85 -0.36
N ARG A 239 -13.50 -14.88 -1.26
CA ARG A 239 -12.38 -14.74 -2.20
C ARG A 239 -11.05 -14.50 -1.49
N LEU A 240 -11.03 -13.64 -0.49
CA LEU A 240 -9.82 -13.38 0.31
C LEU A 240 -9.39 -14.62 1.12
N LYS A 241 -10.33 -15.37 1.69
CA LYS A 241 -10.04 -16.62 2.39
C LYS A 241 -9.42 -17.66 1.45
N ILE A 242 -9.94 -17.80 0.22
CA ILE A 242 -9.36 -18.69 -0.81
C ILE A 242 -7.94 -18.24 -1.16
N GLN A 243 -7.73 -16.96 -1.43
CA GLN A 243 -6.40 -16.43 -1.78
C GLN A 243 -5.37 -16.58 -0.67
N SER A 244 -5.81 -16.62 0.60
CA SER A 244 -4.95 -16.75 1.78
C SER A 244 -4.86 -18.17 2.35
N ASN A 245 -5.38 -19.18 1.62
CA ASN A 245 -5.44 -20.60 2.02
C ASN A 245 -6.18 -20.83 3.35
N MET A 246 -7.24 -20.06 3.62
CA MET A 246 -8.13 -20.25 4.76
C MET A 246 -9.36 -21.07 4.40
N SER A 247 -9.96 -21.74 5.38
CA SER A 247 -11.22 -22.48 5.20
C SER A 247 -12.40 -21.53 5.01
N ILE A 248 -13.11 -21.63 3.88
CA ILE A 248 -14.35 -20.87 3.62
C ILE A 248 -15.55 -21.44 4.38
N ALA A 249 -15.51 -22.71 4.71
CA ALA A 249 -16.60 -23.40 5.43
C ALA A 249 -16.61 -23.03 6.93
N GLU A 250 -15.44 -22.84 7.52
CA GLU A 250 -15.34 -22.47 8.94
C GLU A 250 -15.43 -20.92 9.08
N LYS A 251 -16.42 -20.47 9.87
CA LYS A 251 -16.72 -19.05 10.08
C LYS A 251 -16.84 -18.66 11.57
N ARG A 252 -16.58 -19.62 12.47
CA ARG A 252 -16.82 -19.48 13.92
C ARG A 252 -15.56 -19.22 14.71
N ILE A 253 -14.39 -19.51 14.13
CA ILE A 253 -13.09 -19.36 14.78
C ILE A 253 -12.19 -18.40 14.00
N PRO A 254 -11.25 -17.71 14.65
CA PRO A 254 -10.24 -16.92 13.97
C PRO A 254 -9.38 -17.79 13.04
N GLN A 255 -8.96 -17.22 11.94
CA GLN A 255 -8.07 -17.85 10.97
C GLN A 255 -7.01 -16.87 10.52
N ASP A 256 -5.79 -17.34 10.33
CA ASP A 256 -4.69 -16.56 9.78
C ASP A 256 -4.19 -17.21 8.48
N GLY A 257 -3.76 -16.39 7.55
CA GLY A 257 -3.30 -16.85 6.25
C GLY A 257 -2.35 -15.85 5.61
N ARG A 258 -1.96 -16.14 4.37
CA ARG A 258 -0.97 -15.36 3.65
C ARG A 258 -1.30 -15.28 2.17
N ILE A 259 -1.19 -14.08 1.59
CA ILE A 259 -1.34 -13.85 0.15
C ILE A 259 0.00 -13.36 -0.39
N GLN A 260 0.48 -13.99 -1.46
CA GLN A 260 1.62 -13.50 -2.24
C GLN A 260 1.12 -13.03 -3.59
N THR A 261 1.45 -11.81 -3.98
CA THR A 261 1.02 -11.23 -5.26
C THR A 261 2.06 -10.27 -5.81
N GLN A 262 1.91 -9.91 -7.08
CA GLN A 262 2.77 -8.92 -7.73
C GLN A 262 1.97 -7.65 -8.03
N VAL A 263 2.54 -6.50 -7.69
CA VAL A 263 1.96 -5.19 -7.98
C VAL A 263 3.03 -4.30 -8.62
N GLY A 264 2.81 -3.91 -9.87
CA GLY A 264 3.75 -3.04 -10.60
C GLY A 264 5.15 -3.64 -10.73
N GLY A 265 5.25 -4.98 -10.92
CA GLY A 265 6.52 -5.70 -11.01
C GLY A 265 7.21 -6.00 -9.67
N LYS A 266 6.65 -5.55 -8.54
CA LYS A 266 7.14 -5.83 -7.20
C LYS A 266 6.36 -6.98 -6.56
N SER A 267 7.09 -7.91 -5.93
CA SER A 267 6.48 -8.97 -5.12
C SER A 267 6.12 -8.42 -3.75
N ILE A 268 4.84 -8.47 -3.41
CA ILE A 268 4.32 -8.11 -2.09
C ILE A 268 3.76 -9.34 -1.38
N ASP A 269 3.85 -9.30 -0.07
CA ASP A 269 3.41 -10.34 0.84
C ASP A 269 2.38 -9.73 1.79
N LEU A 270 1.20 -10.35 1.92
CA LEU A 270 0.17 -9.89 2.85
C LEU A 270 -0.07 -10.96 3.90
N ARG A 271 0.05 -10.58 5.17
CA ARG A 271 -0.45 -11.39 6.30
C ARG A 271 -1.90 -11.06 6.51
N VAL A 272 -2.75 -12.07 6.46
CA VAL A 272 -4.21 -11.94 6.51
C VAL A 272 -4.71 -12.55 7.80
N SER A 273 -5.44 -11.78 8.58
CA SER A 273 -6.16 -12.29 9.77
C SER A 273 -7.65 -12.11 9.57
N CYS A 274 -8.40 -13.17 9.81
CA CYS A 274 -9.85 -13.23 9.69
C CYS A 274 -10.45 -13.51 11.07
N LEU A 275 -11.33 -12.62 11.52
CA LEU A 275 -11.96 -12.70 12.85
C LEU A 275 -13.48 -12.72 12.72
N PRO A 276 -14.19 -13.71 13.28
CA PRO A 276 -15.65 -13.72 13.36
C PRO A 276 -16.18 -12.54 14.17
N THR A 277 -17.18 -11.84 13.64
CA THR A 277 -17.88 -10.75 14.32
C THR A 277 -19.40 -10.91 14.16
N ASN A 278 -20.18 -10.13 14.91
CA ASN A 278 -21.65 -10.20 14.88
C ASN A 278 -22.28 -9.94 13.51
N HIS A 279 -21.59 -9.20 12.63
CA HIS A 279 -22.12 -8.83 11.30
C HIS A 279 -21.40 -9.55 10.14
N GLY A 280 -20.60 -10.56 10.45
CA GLY A 280 -19.80 -11.34 9.52
C GLY A 280 -18.32 -11.35 9.92
N GLU A 281 -17.48 -11.95 9.08
CA GLU A 281 -16.04 -12.04 9.36
C GLU A 281 -15.34 -10.71 9.01
N SER A 282 -14.56 -10.18 9.94
CA SER A 282 -13.67 -9.03 9.70
C SER A 282 -12.33 -9.52 9.21
N ILE A 283 -11.78 -8.88 8.19
CA ILE A 283 -10.46 -9.20 7.65
C ILE A 283 -9.53 -8.01 7.78
N VAL A 284 -8.33 -8.27 8.28
CA VAL A 284 -7.21 -7.32 8.27
C VAL A 284 -6.07 -7.94 7.49
N MET A 285 -5.56 -7.19 6.50
CA MET A 285 -4.41 -7.60 5.69
C MET A 285 -3.26 -6.62 5.94
N ARG A 286 -2.15 -7.11 6.49
CA ARG A 286 -0.92 -6.33 6.65
C ARG A 286 -0.06 -6.48 5.41
N ILE A 287 0.30 -5.37 4.79
CA ILE A 287 1.14 -5.33 3.60
C ILE A 287 2.60 -5.32 4.02
N LEU A 288 3.37 -6.31 3.56
CA LEU A 288 4.81 -6.43 3.77
C LEU A 288 5.51 -6.14 2.46
N ASP A 289 6.10 -4.94 2.35
CA ASP A 289 6.93 -4.55 1.21
C ASP A 289 8.37 -4.99 1.48
N LYS A 290 8.82 -6.04 0.79
CA LYS A 290 10.17 -6.61 0.97
C LYS A 290 11.29 -5.70 0.47
N GLU A 291 10.99 -4.79 -0.43
CA GLU A 291 12.01 -3.91 -1.05
C GLU A 291 12.06 -2.51 -0.40
N GLY A 292 10.95 -2.03 0.14
CA GLY A 292 10.82 -0.67 0.68
C GLY A 292 11.50 -0.42 2.02
N LEU A 293 12.06 -1.46 2.66
CA LEU A 293 12.53 -1.40 4.06
C LEU A 293 14.05 -1.34 4.22
N ARG A 294 14.81 -1.11 3.15
CA ARG A 294 16.26 -0.88 3.25
C ARG A 294 16.56 0.57 3.66
N LEU A 295 16.05 0.96 4.84
CA LEU A 295 16.38 2.26 5.41
C LEU A 295 17.77 2.19 6.05
N GLY A 296 18.67 3.10 5.66
CA GLY A 296 19.89 3.37 6.42
C GLY A 296 19.59 4.14 7.71
N LEU A 297 20.60 4.32 8.57
CA LEU A 297 20.44 5.10 9.80
C LEU A 297 20.00 6.56 9.55
N PRO A 298 20.49 7.27 8.51
CA PRO A 298 20.05 8.64 8.23
C PRO A 298 18.56 8.78 7.95
N GLU A 299 17.95 7.79 7.29
CA GLU A 299 16.53 7.82 6.92
C GLU A 299 15.59 7.62 8.11
N LEU A 300 16.08 7.07 9.22
CA LEU A 300 15.32 6.90 10.46
C LEU A 300 14.89 8.24 11.07
N GLY A 301 15.63 9.31 10.79
CA GLY A 301 15.31 10.67 11.23
C GLY A 301 16.12 11.16 12.42
N PHE A 302 17.27 10.58 12.70
CA PHE A 302 18.22 11.14 13.67
C PHE A 302 18.76 12.49 13.19
N PHE A 303 18.99 13.41 14.11
CA PHE A 303 19.90 14.51 13.86
C PHE A 303 21.35 14.02 13.95
N THR A 304 22.28 14.77 13.36
CA THR A 304 23.69 14.36 13.23
C THR A 304 24.34 14.01 14.56
N ASP A 305 24.05 14.77 15.62
CA ASP A 305 24.57 14.56 16.97
C ASP A 305 24.07 13.25 17.60
N ASP A 306 22.77 12.98 17.47
CA ASP A 306 22.15 11.75 17.96
C ASP A 306 22.58 10.54 17.12
N GLN A 307 22.72 10.71 15.79
CA GLN A 307 23.21 9.68 14.90
C GLN A 307 24.63 9.24 15.25
N GLN A 308 25.56 10.19 15.43
CA GLN A 308 26.94 9.89 15.82
C GLN A 308 27.03 9.16 17.16
N THR A 309 26.21 9.58 18.13
CA THR A 309 26.10 8.88 19.40
C THR A 309 25.60 7.46 19.22
N PHE A 310 24.57 7.26 18.42
CA PHE A 310 23.97 5.96 18.17
C PHE A 310 24.91 5.03 17.37
N GLU A 311 25.61 5.55 16.36
CA GLU A 311 26.61 4.80 15.58
C GLU A 311 27.75 4.29 16.47
N ARG A 312 28.22 5.13 17.41
CA ARG A 312 29.22 4.70 18.39
C ARG A 312 28.70 3.57 19.28
N LEU A 313 27.44 3.62 19.72
CA LEU A 313 26.85 2.62 20.60
C LEU A 313 26.67 1.27 19.88
N ILE A 314 26.20 1.26 18.62
CA ILE A 314 26.03 0.03 17.85
C ILE A 314 27.37 -0.57 17.37
N GLY A 315 28.45 0.21 17.46
CA GLY A 315 29.81 -0.24 17.20
C GLY A 315 30.53 -0.88 18.37
N LEU A 316 29.95 -0.90 19.57
CA LEU A 316 30.54 -1.50 20.76
C LEU A 316 30.82 -3.00 20.58
N PRO A 317 31.85 -3.55 21.24
CA PRO A 317 32.16 -4.98 21.12
C PRO A 317 31.15 -5.87 21.85
N ASP A 318 30.58 -5.38 22.94
CA ASP A 318 29.71 -6.13 23.85
C ASP A 318 28.64 -5.24 24.50
N GLY A 319 27.74 -5.89 25.22
CA GLY A 319 26.71 -5.22 26.00
C GLY A 319 25.31 -5.34 25.37
N ILE A 320 24.31 -4.77 26.03
CA ILE A 320 22.92 -4.75 25.59
C ILE A 320 22.52 -3.34 25.19
N LEU A 321 21.94 -3.23 24.02
CA LEU A 321 21.23 -2.06 23.50
C LEU A 321 19.75 -2.37 23.37
N LEU A 322 18.89 -1.62 24.04
CA LEU A 322 17.45 -1.85 24.03
C LEU A 322 16.72 -0.69 23.35
N VAL A 323 15.84 -1.02 22.44
CA VAL A 323 14.91 -0.06 21.82
C VAL A 323 13.53 -0.28 22.41
N THR A 324 12.93 0.77 22.96
CA THR A 324 11.62 0.69 23.61
C THR A 324 10.59 1.60 22.96
N GLY A 325 9.34 1.30 23.19
CA GLY A 325 8.19 2.03 22.66
C GLY A 325 6.98 1.14 22.41
N PRO A 326 5.80 1.71 22.14
CA PRO A 326 4.60 0.94 21.83
C PRO A 326 4.71 0.19 20.51
N THR A 327 3.73 -0.67 20.25
CA THR A 327 3.59 -1.32 18.94
C THR A 327 3.45 -0.27 17.84
N GLY A 328 4.16 -0.46 16.73
CA GLY A 328 4.14 0.47 15.59
C GLY A 328 5.04 1.71 15.76
N SER A 329 5.87 1.80 16.81
CA SER A 329 6.85 2.89 16.97
C SER A 329 8.09 2.77 16.08
N GLY A 330 8.23 1.71 15.29
CA GLY A 330 9.33 1.51 14.34
C GLY A 330 10.56 0.79 14.93
N LYS A 331 10.45 0.14 16.09
CA LYS A 331 11.55 -0.57 16.75
C LYS A 331 12.28 -1.56 15.86
N THR A 332 11.53 -2.45 15.21
CA THR A 332 12.08 -3.47 14.29
C THR A 332 12.82 -2.82 13.13
N THR A 333 12.25 -1.77 12.52
CA THR A 333 12.90 -1.02 11.44
C THR A 333 14.24 -0.44 11.89
N THR A 334 14.29 0.15 13.09
CA THR A 334 15.52 0.69 13.66
C THR A 334 16.55 -0.41 13.93
N LEU A 335 16.14 -1.53 14.54
CA LEU A 335 17.05 -2.66 14.76
C LEU A 335 17.58 -3.26 13.45
N TYR A 336 16.74 -3.41 12.44
CA TYR A 336 17.17 -3.89 11.13
C TYR A 336 18.14 -2.91 10.45
N SER A 337 17.91 -1.60 10.58
CA SER A 337 18.86 -0.59 10.09
C SER A 337 20.21 -0.67 10.83
N CYS A 338 20.20 -0.93 12.15
CA CYS A 338 21.42 -1.19 12.92
C CYS A 338 22.15 -2.42 12.41
N LEU A 339 21.43 -3.54 12.25
CA LEU A 339 22.01 -4.78 11.76
C LEU A 339 22.60 -4.61 10.35
N HIS A 340 21.89 -3.89 9.48
CA HIS A 340 22.40 -3.58 8.14
C HIS A 340 23.69 -2.76 8.17
N PHE A 341 23.77 -1.76 9.05
CA PHE A 341 24.93 -0.88 9.22
C PHE A 341 26.18 -1.64 9.70
N ILE A 342 26.01 -2.59 10.64
CA ILE A 342 27.11 -3.37 11.21
C ILE A 342 27.37 -4.69 10.50
N ASN A 343 26.58 -5.06 9.49
CA ASN A 343 26.70 -6.30 8.75
C ASN A 343 27.94 -6.25 7.84
N ARG A 344 28.97 -6.93 8.24
CA ARG A 344 30.26 -7.04 7.54
C ARG A 344 30.68 -8.49 7.45
N PRO A 345 31.52 -8.87 6.47
CA PRO A 345 31.95 -10.27 6.28
C PRO A 345 32.69 -10.87 7.50
N ASP A 346 33.29 -10.03 8.33
CA ASP A 346 34.03 -10.41 9.54
C ASP A 346 33.15 -10.55 10.79
N ARG A 347 31.83 -10.29 10.68
CA ARG A 347 30.88 -10.35 11.80
C ARG A 347 29.76 -11.34 11.53
N LYS A 348 29.60 -12.30 12.43
CA LYS A 348 28.47 -13.22 12.43
C LYS A 348 27.30 -12.63 13.21
N ILE A 349 26.20 -12.37 12.53
CA ILE A 349 24.97 -11.81 13.08
C ILE A 349 23.89 -12.88 13.05
N ILE A 350 23.25 -13.14 14.20
CA ILE A 350 22.12 -14.07 14.30
C ILE A 350 20.96 -13.36 14.99
N THR A 351 19.75 -13.52 14.45
CA THR A 351 18.53 -13.00 15.07
C THR A 351 17.59 -14.11 15.49
N VAL A 352 16.72 -13.84 16.47
CA VAL A 352 15.54 -14.65 16.77
C VAL A 352 14.32 -13.74 16.91
N GLU A 353 13.25 -14.06 16.17
CA GLU A 353 12.15 -13.15 15.91
C GLU A 353 10.80 -13.87 15.91
N ASP A 354 9.73 -13.15 16.24
CA ASP A 354 8.35 -13.68 16.26
C ASP A 354 7.37 -12.69 15.62
N PRO A 355 7.16 -12.78 14.29
CA PRO A 355 7.93 -13.55 13.31
C PRO A 355 9.05 -12.72 12.67
N VAL A 356 9.86 -13.32 11.79
CA VAL A 356 10.76 -12.58 10.89
C VAL A 356 9.93 -11.70 9.96
N GLU A 357 10.17 -10.38 9.96
CA GLU A 357 9.40 -9.43 9.14
C GLU A 357 9.81 -9.50 7.66
N TYR A 358 11.13 -9.46 7.38
CA TYR A 358 11.68 -9.68 6.05
C TYR A 358 13.13 -10.19 6.13
N LEU A 359 13.59 -10.83 5.07
CA LEU A 359 14.91 -11.45 5.04
C LEU A 359 16.02 -10.42 4.83
N LEU A 360 17.04 -10.48 5.68
CA LEU A 360 18.24 -9.66 5.59
C LEU A 360 19.38 -10.50 5.00
N ALA A 361 19.97 -10.01 3.89
CA ALA A 361 21.10 -10.68 3.29
C ALA A 361 22.31 -10.69 4.24
N GLY A 362 22.99 -11.83 4.37
CA GLY A 362 24.18 -11.98 5.22
C GLY A 362 23.89 -12.16 6.71
N ILE A 363 22.64 -12.29 7.13
CA ILE A 363 22.22 -12.46 8.53
C ILE A 363 21.45 -13.78 8.68
N ASN A 364 21.75 -14.53 9.70
CA ASN A 364 21.03 -15.76 10.05
C ASN A 364 19.81 -15.42 10.91
N GLN A 365 18.62 -15.48 10.33
CA GLN A 365 17.38 -15.15 11.03
C GLN A 365 16.63 -16.42 11.43
N VAL A 366 16.36 -16.57 12.73
CA VAL A 366 15.61 -17.68 13.31
C VAL A 366 14.20 -17.20 13.63
N GLN A 367 13.20 -17.86 13.09
CA GLN A 367 11.80 -17.59 13.43
C GLN A 367 11.34 -18.51 14.56
N VAL A 368 10.76 -17.93 15.60
CA VAL A 368 10.11 -18.67 16.69
C VAL A 368 8.99 -19.55 16.13
N SER A 369 8.87 -20.75 16.67
CA SER A 369 7.80 -21.70 16.34
C SER A 369 7.43 -22.51 17.58
N GLU A 370 6.43 -22.03 18.30
CA GLU A 370 5.97 -22.69 19.54
C GLU A 370 5.48 -24.12 19.30
N ALA A 371 4.90 -24.38 18.12
CA ALA A 371 4.39 -25.71 17.75
C ALA A 371 5.45 -26.82 17.80
N VAL A 372 6.73 -26.45 17.59
CA VAL A 372 7.86 -27.41 17.65
C VAL A 372 8.79 -27.12 18.85
N GLY A 373 8.38 -26.26 19.79
CA GLY A 373 9.16 -25.91 20.98
C GLY A 373 10.34 -24.98 20.71
N LEU A 374 10.45 -24.36 19.53
CA LEU A 374 11.48 -23.36 19.22
C LEU A 374 11.06 -22.00 19.77
N THR A 375 11.27 -21.81 21.07
CA THR A 375 10.99 -20.55 21.79
C THR A 375 12.18 -19.58 21.71
N PHE A 376 12.00 -18.33 22.14
CA PHE A 376 13.09 -17.36 22.24
C PHE A 376 14.25 -17.90 23.08
N SER A 377 13.96 -18.47 24.26
CA SER A 377 14.99 -19.01 25.17
C SER A 377 15.70 -20.22 24.58
N ALA A 378 14.98 -21.15 23.95
CA ALA A 378 15.55 -22.33 23.31
C ALA A 378 16.47 -21.95 22.13
N ALA A 379 16.00 -21.04 21.26
CA ALA A 379 16.80 -20.52 20.16
C ALA A 379 18.07 -19.81 20.64
N LEU A 380 17.95 -18.94 21.65
CA LEU A 380 19.07 -18.14 22.16
C LEU A 380 20.16 -19.01 22.80
N ARG A 381 19.79 -20.07 23.56
CA ARG A 381 20.76 -21.04 24.08
C ARG A 381 21.54 -21.74 22.96
N SER A 382 20.90 -22.00 21.83
CA SER A 382 21.54 -22.64 20.68
C SER A 382 22.41 -21.65 19.90
N ILE A 383 21.98 -20.40 19.79
CA ILE A 383 22.72 -19.31 19.13
C ILE A 383 24.08 -19.09 19.79
N LEU A 384 24.16 -19.15 21.13
CA LEU A 384 25.42 -19.00 21.87
C LEU A 384 26.49 -20.06 21.51
N ARG A 385 26.08 -21.21 20.98
CA ARG A 385 27.00 -22.25 20.48
C ARG A 385 27.36 -22.10 19.00
N GLN A 386 26.86 -21.05 18.35
CA GLN A 386 27.12 -20.74 16.94
C GLN A 386 28.21 -19.68 16.73
N ALA A 387 28.94 -19.28 17.82
CA ALA A 387 29.95 -18.24 17.83
C ALA A 387 29.49 -16.92 17.15
N PRO A 388 28.35 -16.33 17.52
CA PRO A 388 27.92 -15.05 16.98
C PRO A 388 28.77 -13.91 17.54
N ASN A 389 28.94 -12.81 16.78
CA ASN A 389 29.46 -11.55 17.28
C ASN A 389 28.29 -10.67 17.77
N VAL A 390 27.18 -10.72 17.05
CA VAL A 390 26.00 -9.90 17.31
C VAL A 390 24.76 -10.79 17.37
N ILE A 391 23.93 -10.56 18.37
CA ILE A 391 22.65 -11.25 18.57
C ILE A 391 21.54 -10.23 18.57
N MET A 392 20.46 -10.44 17.84
CA MET A 392 19.25 -9.63 17.94
C MET A 392 18.08 -10.50 18.40
N LEU A 393 17.41 -10.06 19.45
CA LEU A 393 16.17 -10.66 19.96
C LEU A 393 15.00 -9.74 19.58
N GLY A 394 13.97 -10.28 18.97
CA GLY A 394 12.77 -9.51 18.63
C GLY A 394 12.27 -8.72 19.83
N GLU A 395 12.12 -9.38 20.98
CA GLU A 395 11.73 -8.72 22.25
C GLU A 395 12.08 -9.60 23.47
N ILE A 396 12.16 -8.95 24.63
CA ILE A 396 12.31 -9.58 25.95
C ILE A 396 11.00 -9.46 26.71
N ARG A 397 10.32 -10.61 26.94
CA ARG A 397 9.05 -10.68 27.67
C ARG A 397 9.16 -11.30 29.06
N ASP A 398 10.13 -12.16 29.26
CA ASP A 398 10.26 -13.02 30.44
C ASP A 398 11.68 -13.04 31.01
N LEU A 399 11.79 -13.49 32.28
CA LEU A 399 13.05 -13.56 33.00
C LEU A 399 14.06 -14.53 32.36
N GLU A 400 13.60 -15.62 31.79
CA GLU A 400 14.48 -16.64 31.21
C GLU A 400 15.22 -16.06 30.00
N THR A 401 14.47 -15.47 29.05
CA THR A 401 15.03 -14.80 27.87
C THR A 401 15.95 -13.63 28.27
N ALA A 402 15.50 -12.80 29.22
CA ALA A 402 16.29 -11.68 29.74
C ALA A 402 17.62 -12.15 30.34
N SER A 403 17.61 -13.21 31.15
CA SER A 403 18.82 -13.74 31.81
C SER A 403 19.83 -14.28 30.81
N ILE A 404 19.37 -15.01 29.77
CA ILE A 404 20.27 -15.54 28.74
C ILE A 404 20.87 -14.39 27.90
N ALA A 405 20.07 -13.41 27.52
CA ALA A 405 20.52 -12.23 26.77
C ALA A 405 21.57 -11.42 27.54
N ILE A 406 21.35 -11.20 28.83
CA ILE A 406 22.28 -10.53 29.72
C ILE A 406 23.58 -11.31 29.84
N ASN A 407 23.51 -12.62 30.10
CA ASN A 407 24.72 -13.44 30.20
C ASN A 407 25.49 -13.46 28.86
N ALA A 408 24.80 -13.48 27.73
CA ALA A 408 25.44 -13.34 26.41
C ALA A 408 26.25 -12.03 26.32
N SER A 409 25.66 -10.91 26.72
CA SER A 409 26.31 -9.62 26.68
C SER A 409 27.51 -9.51 27.59
N LEU A 410 27.48 -10.14 28.77
CA LEU A 410 28.58 -10.20 29.71
C LEU A 410 29.73 -11.13 29.27
N THR A 411 29.43 -12.03 28.33
CA THR A 411 30.44 -12.95 27.75
C THR A 411 30.99 -12.49 26.41
N GLY A 412 30.83 -11.20 26.07
CA GLY A 412 31.48 -10.57 24.92
C GLY A 412 30.65 -10.49 23.66
N HIS A 413 29.31 -10.64 23.75
CA HIS A 413 28.41 -10.47 22.60
C HIS A 413 27.73 -9.11 22.65
N LEU A 414 27.55 -8.47 21.49
CA LEU A 414 26.67 -7.31 21.36
C LEU A 414 25.23 -7.81 21.14
N VAL A 415 24.33 -7.42 22.04
CA VAL A 415 22.94 -7.87 22.03
C VAL A 415 22.01 -6.70 21.76
N PHE A 416 21.15 -6.83 20.75
CA PHE A 416 20.04 -5.90 20.49
C PHE A 416 18.72 -6.55 20.88
N SER A 417 17.82 -5.78 21.50
CA SER A 417 16.46 -6.25 21.73
C SER A 417 15.47 -5.11 21.89
N THR A 418 14.20 -5.45 22.08
CA THR A 418 13.14 -4.48 22.34
C THR A 418 12.43 -4.74 23.65
N LEU A 419 11.87 -3.66 24.21
CA LEU A 419 10.96 -3.66 25.35
C LEU A 419 9.71 -2.83 25.02
N HIS A 420 8.71 -2.89 25.88
CA HIS A 420 7.50 -2.09 25.79
C HIS A 420 7.41 -1.15 27.01
N THR A 421 8.16 -0.04 26.98
CA THR A 421 8.05 1.08 27.94
C THR A 421 7.86 2.37 27.19
N ASN A 422 7.40 3.42 27.86
CA ASN A 422 7.10 4.71 27.25
C ASN A 422 8.34 5.59 27.06
N ASP A 423 9.31 5.49 27.92
CA ASP A 423 10.56 6.24 27.94
C ASP A 423 11.77 5.31 28.16
N ALA A 424 12.97 5.81 27.93
CA ALA A 424 14.19 5.03 28.02
C ALA A 424 14.56 4.67 29.47
N PRO A 425 14.53 5.57 30.48
CA PRO A 425 14.84 5.21 31.88
C PRO A 425 13.92 4.15 32.46
N SER A 426 12.62 4.13 32.09
CA SER A 426 11.66 3.13 32.56
C SER A 426 11.96 1.70 32.06
N ALA A 427 12.76 1.57 31.00
CA ALA A 427 13.20 0.25 30.54
C ALA A 427 14.08 -0.48 31.56
N VAL A 428 14.85 0.27 32.37
CA VAL A 428 15.61 -0.29 33.51
C VAL A 428 14.67 -0.91 34.53
N THR A 429 13.68 -0.14 34.98
CA THR A 429 12.67 -0.60 35.94
C THR A 429 11.96 -1.85 35.39
N ARG A 430 11.59 -1.85 34.11
CA ARG A 430 10.92 -2.99 33.47
C ARG A 430 11.75 -4.27 33.50
N LEU A 431 13.08 -4.19 33.27
CA LEU A 431 13.96 -5.36 33.41
C LEU A 431 14.01 -5.88 34.84
N ILE A 432 14.06 -4.98 35.83
CA ILE A 432 14.04 -5.34 37.25
C ILE A 432 12.69 -5.97 37.63
N ASP A 433 11.58 -5.43 37.14
CA ASP A 433 10.22 -5.96 37.38
C ASP A 433 10.02 -7.36 36.78
N ILE A 434 10.64 -7.66 35.65
CA ILE A 434 10.67 -9.01 35.06
C ILE A 434 11.42 -10.00 35.99
N GLY A 435 12.22 -9.49 36.96
CA GLY A 435 12.96 -10.29 37.92
C GLY A 435 14.48 -10.30 37.69
N VAL A 436 14.99 -9.52 36.76
CA VAL A 436 16.44 -9.41 36.53
C VAL A 436 17.10 -8.70 37.74
N LYS A 437 18.19 -9.25 38.21
CA LYS A 437 18.94 -8.64 39.33
C LYS A 437 19.55 -7.30 38.89
N PRO A 438 19.43 -6.22 39.69
CA PRO A 438 19.88 -4.88 39.31
C PRO A 438 21.37 -4.80 38.92
N PHE A 439 22.24 -5.54 39.59
CA PHE A 439 23.66 -5.53 39.24
C PHE A 439 23.94 -6.12 37.85
N LEU A 440 23.11 -7.05 37.38
CA LEU A 440 23.21 -7.59 36.04
C LEU A 440 22.75 -6.55 35.01
N VAL A 441 21.64 -5.85 35.27
CA VAL A 441 21.16 -4.76 34.41
C VAL A 441 22.23 -3.66 34.31
N ALA A 442 22.79 -3.22 35.45
CA ALA A 442 23.81 -2.20 35.51
C ALA A 442 25.08 -2.55 34.73
N SER A 443 25.52 -3.82 34.79
CA SER A 443 26.77 -4.26 34.16
C SER A 443 26.61 -4.52 32.65
N SER A 444 25.43 -5.01 32.21
CA SER A 444 25.20 -5.44 30.84
C SER A 444 24.69 -4.32 29.92
N THR A 445 23.91 -3.37 30.45
CA THR A 445 23.24 -2.36 29.62
C THR A 445 24.22 -1.25 29.24
N ARG A 446 24.32 -0.94 27.94
CA ARG A 446 25.11 0.15 27.39
C ARG A 446 24.27 1.38 27.10
N ALA A 447 23.11 1.18 26.50
CA ALA A 447 22.15 2.25 26.24
C ALA A 447 20.72 1.73 26.11
N LEU A 448 19.80 2.64 26.34
CA LEU A 448 18.35 2.46 26.18
C LEU A 448 17.85 3.56 25.28
N MET A 449 17.01 3.23 24.29
CA MET A 449 16.47 4.20 23.37
C MET A 449 14.96 4.07 23.30
N ALA A 450 14.24 5.10 23.71
CA ALA A 450 12.81 5.18 23.43
C ALA A 450 12.56 5.81 22.06
N GLN A 451 11.53 5.34 21.40
CA GLN A 451 11.19 5.76 20.03
C GLN A 451 9.69 5.91 19.82
N ARG A 452 9.31 6.96 19.07
CA ARG A 452 7.98 7.15 18.48
C ARG A 452 8.12 7.52 17.03
N LEU A 453 7.06 7.34 16.25
CA LEU A 453 6.98 7.81 14.86
C LEU A 453 6.06 9.02 14.77
N VAL A 454 6.52 10.04 14.06
CA VAL A 454 5.75 11.21 13.65
C VAL A 454 5.70 11.30 12.13
N ARG A 455 4.61 11.88 11.58
CA ARG A 455 4.45 12.04 10.14
C ARG A 455 5.28 13.22 9.64
N LYS A 456 5.90 13.05 8.47
CA LYS A 456 6.63 14.12 7.77
C LYS A 456 5.65 15.08 7.11
N VAL A 457 5.92 16.37 7.13
CA VAL A 457 5.21 17.35 6.30
C VAL A 457 5.41 17.00 4.83
N CYS A 458 4.35 17.01 4.05
CA CYS A 458 4.42 16.72 2.62
C CYS A 458 5.18 17.82 1.87
N LYS A 459 6.33 17.48 1.28
CA LYS A 459 7.19 18.44 0.58
C LYS A 459 6.51 19.16 -0.59
N LYS A 460 5.52 18.49 -1.25
CA LYS A 460 4.83 19.05 -2.43
C LYS A 460 3.79 20.13 -2.08
N CYS A 461 3.23 20.09 -0.87
CA CYS A 461 2.20 21.05 -0.46
C CYS A 461 2.53 21.74 0.87
N ALA A 462 3.78 21.66 1.31
CA ALA A 462 4.26 22.38 2.47
C ALA A 462 4.10 23.89 2.28
N ALA A 463 3.58 24.55 3.30
CA ALA A 463 3.47 26.01 3.34
C ALA A 463 3.92 26.52 4.71
N PRO A 464 4.53 27.70 4.78
CA PRO A 464 4.86 28.33 6.05
C PRO A 464 3.63 28.49 6.92
N THR A 465 3.79 28.21 8.21
CA THR A 465 2.75 28.36 9.23
C THR A 465 3.43 28.77 10.54
N VAL A 466 2.67 29.31 11.47
CA VAL A 466 3.16 29.56 12.82
C VAL A 466 2.26 28.76 13.75
N PRO A 467 2.81 27.83 14.59
CA PRO A 467 2.03 27.15 15.60
C PRO A 467 1.43 28.15 16.60
N SER A 468 0.32 27.79 17.21
CA SER A 468 -0.29 28.58 18.26
C SER A 468 0.62 28.64 19.50
N GLU A 469 0.47 29.68 20.32
CA GLU A 469 1.23 29.78 21.59
C GLU A 469 1.00 28.56 22.48
N ALA A 470 -0.21 28.01 22.50
CA ALA A 470 -0.53 26.81 23.26
C ALA A 470 0.27 25.59 22.77
N GLU A 471 0.41 25.41 21.46
CA GLU A 471 1.23 24.34 20.88
C GLU A 471 2.73 24.54 21.18
N LEU A 472 3.22 25.77 21.05
CA LEU A 472 4.63 26.08 21.39
C LEU A 472 4.93 25.81 22.86
N ARG A 473 4.06 26.26 23.78
CA ARG A 473 4.20 25.97 25.23
C ARG A 473 4.13 24.47 25.52
N ALA A 474 3.23 23.73 24.86
CA ALA A 474 3.13 22.28 25.02
C ALA A 474 4.37 21.52 24.56
N LEU A 475 5.19 22.13 23.69
CA LEU A 475 6.48 21.61 23.25
C LEU A 475 7.67 22.20 24.00
N ASN A 476 7.43 22.99 25.06
CA ASN A 476 8.47 23.74 25.81
C ASN A 476 9.30 24.67 24.91
N ILE A 477 8.71 25.21 23.84
CA ILE A 477 9.33 26.18 22.94
C ILE A 477 8.94 27.59 23.42
N ASP A 478 9.92 28.45 23.67
CA ASP A 478 9.67 29.85 24.02
C ASP A 478 9.13 30.62 22.80
N PRO A 479 7.88 31.14 22.84
CA PRO A 479 7.30 31.90 21.73
C PRO A 479 8.07 33.16 21.37
N ASN A 480 8.88 33.67 22.31
CA ASN A 480 9.66 34.91 22.09
C ASN A 480 11.03 34.63 21.43
N ASN A 481 11.46 33.37 21.37
CA ASN A 481 12.77 33.00 20.83
C ASN A 481 12.61 31.99 19.67
N LEU A 482 12.03 32.43 18.57
CA LEU A 482 11.81 31.62 17.37
C LEU A 482 12.84 31.90 16.26
N ASN A 483 13.99 32.50 16.60
CA ASN A 483 15.03 32.87 15.64
C ASN A 483 15.56 31.64 14.88
N GLY A 484 15.48 31.68 13.54
CA GLY A 484 15.90 30.58 12.67
C GLY A 484 14.93 29.41 12.57
N ALA A 485 13.77 29.46 13.23
CA ALA A 485 12.75 28.42 13.12
C ALA A 485 12.04 28.46 11.77
N THR A 486 11.82 27.30 11.19
CA THR A 486 11.05 27.12 9.96
C THR A 486 9.86 26.22 10.26
N PHE A 487 8.69 26.80 10.44
CA PHE A 487 7.47 26.01 10.65
C PHE A 487 6.76 25.77 9.34
N LEU A 488 6.43 24.53 9.05
CA LEU A 488 5.74 24.10 7.85
C LEU A 488 4.51 23.26 8.18
N LYS A 489 3.44 23.45 7.40
CA LYS A 489 2.22 22.61 7.44
C LYS A 489 1.81 22.29 6.01
N GLY A 490 1.43 21.05 5.74
CA GLY A 490 0.95 20.65 4.43
C GLY A 490 -0.50 21.08 4.22
N LYS A 491 -0.79 21.76 3.08
CA LYS A 491 -2.16 22.17 2.69
C LYS A 491 -3.03 21.00 2.22
N GLY A 492 -2.41 19.86 1.93
CA GLY A 492 -3.08 18.72 1.30
C GLY A 492 -3.00 18.77 -0.24
N CYS A 493 -2.49 17.71 -0.86
CA CYS A 493 -2.42 17.55 -2.31
C CYS A 493 -2.68 16.07 -2.67
N ASN A 494 -2.78 15.77 -3.96
CA ASN A 494 -3.01 14.39 -4.41
C ASN A 494 -1.88 13.43 -4.00
N ASP A 495 -0.63 13.90 -3.94
CA ASP A 495 0.54 13.10 -3.54
C ASP A 495 0.50 12.63 -2.08
N CYS A 496 -0.10 13.40 -1.19
CA CYS A 496 -0.29 13.04 0.22
C CYS A 496 -1.72 12.57 0.55
N GLY A 497 -2.57 12.29 -0.45
CA GLY A 497 -3.97 11.94 -0.23
C GLY A 497 -4.74 13.02 0.55
N LYS A 498 -4.44 14.28 0.31
CA LYS A 498 -5.02 15.48 0.98
C LYS A 498 -4.76 15.59 2.49
N THR A 499 -3.91 14.72 3.06
CA THR A 499 -3.60 14.69 4.50
C THR A 499 -2.62 15.79 4.95
N GLY A 500 -1.88 16.40 4.02
CA GLY A 500 -0.78 17.32 4.33
C GLY A 500 0.51 16.64 4.82
N HIS A 501 0.51 15.32 5.02
CA HIS A 501 1.66 14.56 5.50
C HIS A 501 2.02 13.43 4.53
N ARG A 502 3.32 13.07 4.48
CA ARG A 502 3.80 11.97 3.64
C ARG A 502 5.03 11.28 4.22
N GLY A 503 4.85 10.03 4.62
CA GLY A 503 5.87 9.22 5.27
C GLY A 503 6.07 9.59 6.74
N ARG A 504 6.92 8.83 7.42
CA ARG A 504 7.20 8.97 8.86
C ARG A 504 8.68 8.99 9.11
N PHE A 505 9.08 9.46 10.28
CA PHE A 505 10.42 9.31 10.86
C PHE A 505 10.32 9.19 12.38
N GLY A 506 11.40 8.76 13.01
CA GLY A 506 11.48 8.61 14.46
C GLY A 506 11.68 9.92 15.19
N ILE A 507 11.17 10.01 16.41
CA ILE A 507 11.67 10.86 17.46
C ILE A 507 12.28 9.96 18.53
N PHE A 508 13.39 10.38 19.13
CA PHE A 508 14.25 9.52 19.92
C PHE A 508 14.58 10.14 21.26
N GLU A 509 14.68 9.27 22.28
CA GLU A 509 15.23 9.56 23.59
C GLU A 509 16.33 8.53 23.85
N ILE A 510 17.60 8.95 23.91
CA ILE A 510 18.75 8.04 24.02
C ILE A 510 19.40 8.23 25.39
N PHE A 511 19.24 7.23 26.25
CA PHE A 511 19.88 7.17 27.54
C PHE A 511 21.14 6.29 27.48
N VAL A 512 22.30 6.91 27.52
CA VAL A 512 23.60 6.22 27.59
C VAL A 512 23.89 5.92 29.06
N ILE A 513 24.28 4.70 29.38
CA ILE A 513 24.55 4.28 30.77
C ILE A 513 26.00 4.54 31.11
N ASP A 514 26.24 5.58 31.93
CA ASP A 514 27.54 5.89 32.52
C ASP A 514 27.74 5.19 33.87
N ASP A 515 28.89 5.43 34.51
CA ASP A 515 29.24 4.78 35.79
C ASP A 515 28.33 5.21 36.95
N GLU A 516 27.83 6.44 36.92
CA GLU A 516 26.89 6.91 37.92
C GLU A 516 25.50 6.33 37.73
N ALA A 517 25.02 6.30 36.49
CA ALA A 517 23.76 5.61 36.17
C ALA A 517 23.81 4.12 36.56
N ARG A 518 24.98 3.45 36.41
CA ARG A 518 25.17 2.07 36.88
C ARG A 518 24.99 1.93 38.39
N LYS A 519 25.54 2.88 39.20
CA LYS A 519 25.34 2.90 40.65
C LYS A 519 23.88 3.07 41.01
N LEU A 520 23.21 4.04 40.37
CA LEU A 520 21.79 4.30 40.58
C LEU A 520 20.92 3.07 40.22
N ILE A 521 21.24 2.36 39.14
CA ILE A 521 20.56 1.11 38.75
C ILE A 521 20.82 0.03 39.81
N TYR A 522 22.05 -0.11 40.26
CA TYR A 522 22.43 -1.05 41.33
C TYR A 522 21.63 -0.82 42.60
N ASP A 523 21.47 0.45 42.99
CA ASP A 523 20.75 0.90 44.19
C ASP A 523 19.21 0.87 44.02
N ARG A 524 18.72 0.43 42.88
CA ARG A 524 17.27 0.32 42.56
C ARG A 524 16.50 1.63 42.70
N VAL A 525 17.09 2.74 42.30
CA VAL A 525 16.41 4.04 42.37
C VAL A 525 15.20 4.08 41.40
N PRO A 526 14.17 4.88 41.69
CA PRO A 526 13.06 5.09 40.80
C PRO A 526 13.47 5.61 39.41
N SER A 527 12.68 5.30 38.36
CA SER A 527 12.96 5.78 37.01
C SER A 527 13.04 7.31 36.89
N SER A 528 12.35 8.06 37.75
CA SER A 528 12.45 9.52 37.81
C SER A 528 13.87 10.01 38.16
N VAL A 529 14.57 9.34 39.09
CA VAL A 529 15.96 9.68 39.45
C VAL A 529 16.92 9.34 38.31
N LEU A 530 16.70 8.18 37.65
CA LEU A 530 17.47 7.81 36.45
C LEU A 530 17.26 8.82 35.33
N ARG A 531 16.02 9.32 35.15
CA ARG A 531 15.70 10.37 34.17
C ARG A 531 16.45 11.66 34.48
N THR A 532 16.44 12.11 35.71
CA THR A 532 17.21 13.30 36.12
C THR A 532 18.67 13.14 35.73
N ARG A 533 19.31 12.02 36.09
CA ARG A 533 20.69 11.74 35.71
C ARG A 533 20.87 11.72 34.18
N ALA A 534 20.02 11.05 33.45
CA ALA A 534 20.07 11.00 31.98
C ALA A 534 20.01 12.41 31.36
N ARG A 535 19.16 13.29 31.90
CA ARG A 535 19.07 14.68 31.45
C ARG A 535 20.32 15.50 31.77
N GLU A 536 20.91 15.33 32.94
CA GLU A 536 22.20 15.93 33.30
C GLU A 536 23.33 15.55 32.32
N MET A 537 23.28 14.33 31.80
CA MET A 537 24.18 13.84 30.74
C MET A 537 23.85 14.34 29.34
N GLY A 538 22.80 15.15 29.19
CA GLY A 538 22.37 15.71 27.90
C GLY A 538 21.36 14.86 27.12
N MET A 539 20.72 13.86 27.76
CA MET A 539 19.61 13.14 27.14
C MET A 539 18.46 14.11 26.84
N ARG A 540 17.97 14.08 25.61
CA ARG A 540 16.75 14.77 25.23
C ARG A 540 15.56 13.84 25.38
N THR A 541 14.44 14.37 25.83
CA THR A 541 13.17 13.64 25.85
C THR A 541 12.63 13.49 24.43
N LEU A 542 11.69 12.54 24.23
CA LEU A 542 10.99 12.39 22.94
C LEU A 542 10.35 13.72 22.49
N ARG A 543 9.78 14.49 23.44
CA ARG A 543 9.17 15.78 23.17
C ARG A 543 10.17 16.83 22.72
N GLU A 544 11.33 16.90 23.36
CA GLU A 544 12.42 17.83 22.99
C GLU A 544 13.01 17.51 21.62
N ASP A 545 13.25 16.24 21.30
CA ASP A 545 13.69 15.84 19.96
C ASP A 545 12.63 16.14 18.91
N GLY A 546 11.35 15.88 19.24
CA GLY A 546 10.21 16.28 18.40
C GLY A 546 10.15 17.79 18.18
N ALA A 547 10.33 18.59 19.23
CA ALA A 547 10.35 20.06 19.14
C ALA A 547 11.44 20.57 18.20
N ARG A 548 12.66 20.01 18.24
CA ARG A 548 13.74 20.31 17.28
C ARG A 548 13.31 20.06 15.85
N LYS A 549 12.56 18.98 15.60
CA LYS A 549 12.06 18.61 14.26
C LYS A 549 10.93 19.53 13.79
N VAL A 550 10.11 20.04 14.71
CA VAL A 550 9.11 21.07 14.42
C VAL A 550 9.79 22.38 14.05
N LEU A 551 10.80 22.82 14.80
CA LEU A 551 11.61 24.01 14.50
C LEU A 551 12.32 23.93 13.15
N GLY A 552 12.68 22.72 12.71
CA GLY A 552 13.27 22.43 11.41
C GLY A 552 12.25 22.25 10.27
N GLY A 553 10.94 22.41 10.51
CA GLY A 553 9.89 22.25 9.49
C GLY A 553 9.70 20.82 8.99
N LEU A 554 10.20 19.82 9.69
CA LEU A 554 10.11 18.42 9.25
C LEU A 554 8.75 17.79 9.58
N THR A 555 8.12 18.22 10.68
CA THR A 555 6.81 17.79 11.16
C THR A 555 6.04 18.95 11.77
N THR A 556 4.80 18.72 12.18
CA THR A 556 3.95 19.74 12.82
C THR A 556 3.94 19.58 14.33
N ALA A 557 3.65 20.66 15.07
CA ALA A 557 3.49 20.64 16.52
C ALA A 557 2.43 19.63 16.96
N GLU A 558 1.27 19.59 16.27
CA GLU A 558 0.18 18.65 16.53
C GLU A 558 0.64 17.18 16.52
N GLU A 559 1.51 16.81 15.56
CA GLU A 559 2.03 15.43 15.46
C GLU A 559 2.91 15.05 16.63
N VAL A 560 3.80 15.94 17.04
CA VAL A 560 4.71 15.68 18.19
C VAL A 560 3.91 15.62 19.49
N ILE A 561 3.01 16.58 19.73
CA ILE A 561 2.15 16.59 20.91
C ILE A 561 1.35 15.29 20.98
N ARG A 562 0.71 14.87 19.87
CA ARG A 562 -0.04 13.62 19.81
C ARG A 562 0.82 12.39 20.12
N ALA A 563 2.03 12.34 19.58
CA ALA A 563 2.94 11.20 19.76
C ALA A 563 3.53 11.12 21.18
N THR A 564 3.58 12.24 21.89
CA THR A 564 4.19 12.38 23.24
C THR A 564 3.14 12.64 24.33
N VAL A 565 1.85 12.41 24.06
CA VAL A 565 0.80 12.44 25.10
C VAL A 565 1.09 11.36 26.14
N GLY A 566 1.27 11.76 27.40
CA GLY A 566 1.62 10.85 28.50
C GLY A 566 3.12 10.71 28.77
N ASP A 567 3.98 11.37 28.00
CA ASP A 567 5.36 11.61 28.42
C ASP A 567 5.32 12.68 29.53
N VAL A 568 5.55 12.25 30.75
CA VAL A 568 5.62 13.17 31.89
C VAL A 568 6.98 13.82 31.85
N ASP A 569 7.02 15.15 31.83
CA ASP A 569 8.23 15.95 31.95
C ASP A 569 8.89 15.79 33.31
#